data_b6ae06d83d1d4a5845fe5b0af14a7cbf
#
_entry.id   b6ae06d83d1d4a5845fe5b0af14a7cbf
#
_cell.length_a   1.000
_cell.length_b   1.000
_cell.length_c   1.000
_cell.angle_alpha   90.00
_cell.angle_beta   90.00
_cell.angle_gamma   90.00
#
_symmetry.space_group_name_H-M   'P 1'
#
loop_
_entity.id
_entity.type
_entity.pdbx_description
1 polymer ?
#
loop_
_entity_poly.entity_id
_entity_poly.type
_entity_poly.pdbx_seq_one_letter_code
_entity_poly.pdbx_strand_id
1 'polypeptide(L)'
;MAEICDDALLLRRIPFSDTSLICHFLSKEHGRIALMARGARRPKSSFRASLEPLYALQISWRPGRTGMGTLVDVQRGQSLLEPSLSLHGLELLAIASRLFQEGDPHGFEETEAALVLLAERASQQGLLAAVWYLLDVAGWLGNLSHCWHCGAEAQQTMFWQHAQLLCESCGKGMPVSVGLRKSIVAVMSGGHVRFAARDAATWSEMIRLVLQEHSIKATDSFKG
;
A
#
# COMPACT_ATOMS: atom_id res chain seq x y z
N MET A 1 -9.60 14.26 28.63
CA MET A 1 -8.74 13.25 27.98
C MET A 1 -7.57 14.01 27.37
N ALA A 2 -6.36 13.47 27.49
CA ALA A 2 -5.16 14.08 26.95
C ALA A 2 -5.25 14.11 25.40
N GLU A 3 -4.66 15.13 24.82
CA GLU A 3 -4.46 15.25 23.39
C GLU A 3 -3.23 14.41 22.99
N ILE A 4 -3.34 13.69 21.89
CA ILE A 4 -2.29 12.86 21.34
C ILE A 4 -1.79 13.53 20.08
N CYS A 5 -0.47 13.65 19.94
CA CYS A 5 0.19 14.15 18.73
C CYS A 5 0.97 13.00 18.09
N ASP A 6 0.88 12.86 16.76
CA ASP A 6 1.53 11.77 16.04
C ASP A 6 1.76 12.11 14.58
N ASP A 7 2.74 11.46 13.96
CA ASP A 7 2.95 11.51 12.53
C ASP A 7 1.97 10.54 11.83
N ALA A 8 1.44 10.94 10.69
CA ALA A 8 0.39 10.17 10.02
C ALA A 8 0.39 10.32 8.50
N LEU A 9 -0.11 9.30 7.82
CA LEU A 9 -0.49 9.31 6.41
C LEU A 9 -2.01 9.34 6.28
N LEU A 10 -2.56 10.24 5.49
CA LEU A 10 -3.98 10.29 5.20
C LEU A 10 -4.34 9.28 4.11
N LEU A 11 -5.13 8.26 4.48
CA LEU A 11 -5.58 7.22 3.55
C LEU A 11 -6.80 7.66 2.74
N ARG A 12 -7.82 8.20 3.41
CA ARG A 12 -9.07 8.63 2.76
C ARG A 12 -9.86 9.61 3.60
N ARG A 13 -10.72 10.38 2.94
CA ARG A 13 -11.68 11.31 3.53
C ARG A 13 -13.10 10.90 3.12
N ILE A 14 -14.00 10.79 4.08
CA ILE A 14 -15.40 10.44 3.84
C ILE A 14 -16.27 11.59 4.35
N PRO A 15 -17.13 12.19 3.52
CA PRO A 15 -18.11 13.15 3.98
C PRO A 15 -19.03 12.52 5.03
N PHE A 16 -19.22 13.19 6.18
CA PHE A 16 -20.05 12.69 7.28
C PHE A 16 -21.16 13.66 7.62
N SER A 17 -21.29 14.77 7.31
CA SER A 17 -22.37 15.73 7.47
C SER A 17 -22.12 16.91 6.55
N ASP A 18 -22.93 17.93 6.62
CA ASP A 18 -22.76 19.14 5.81
C ASP A 18 -21.39 19.79 6.00
N THR A 19 -20.81 19.67 7.19
CA THR A 19 -19.58 20.36 7.54
C THR A 19 -18.42 19.48 7.98
N SER A 20 -18.61 18.17 8.21
CA SER A 20 -17.60 17.31 8.81
C SER A 20 -17.09 16.24 7.85
N LEU A 21 -15.88 15.72 8.11
CA LEU A 21 -15.29 14.58 7.44
C LEU A 21 -14.96 13.51 8.48
N ILE A 22 -15.04 12.25 8.09
CA ILE A 22 -14.32 11.16 8.73
C ILE A 22 -13.04 10.94 7.92
N CYS A 23 -11.91 11.05 8.59
CA CYS A 23 -10.60 10.85 8.01
C CYS A 23 -9.99 9.57 8.56
N HIS A 24 -9.52 8.69 7.66
CA HIS A 24 -8.77 7.50 8.03
C HIS A 24 -7.29 7.79 7.83
N PHE A 25 -6.50 7.53 8.86
CA PHE A 25 -5.06 7.73 8.87
C PHE A 25 -4.35 6.41 9.15
N LEU A 26 -3.13 6.26 8.67
CA LEU A 26 -2.11 5.43 9.29
C LEU A 26 -1.27 6.35 10.17
N SER A 27 -1.36 6.17 11.47
CA SER A 27 -0.64 6.87 12.51
C SER A 27 0.57 6.03 12.89
N LYS A 28 1.69 6.65 13.14
CA LYS A 28 2.96 5.97 13.39
C LYS A 28 2.92 5.11 14.66
N GLU A 29 2.37 5.67 15.74
CA GLU A 29 2.35 5.01 17.05
C GLU A 29 1.02 4.26 17.33
N HIS A 30 -0.05 4.54 16.57
CA HIS A 30 -1.38 4.01 16.84
C HIS A 30 -1.96 3.22 15.67
N GLY A 31 -1.18 2.99 14.60
CA GLY A 31 -1.61 2.26 13.41
C GLY A 31 -2.79 2.94 12.71
N ARG A 32 -3.69 2.14 12.15
CA ARG A 32 -4.84 2.70 11.44
C ARG A 32 -5.91 3.20 12.39
N ILE A 33 -6.24 4.49 12.27
CA ILE A 33 -7.24 5.18 13.10
C ILE A 33 -8.26 5.94 12.24
N ALA A 34 -9.47 6.10 12.78
CA ALA A 34 -10.52 6.92 12.19
C ALA A 34 -10.82 8.13 13.08
N LEU A 35 -10.73 9.32 12.53
CA LEU A 35 -10.92 10.57 13.25
C LEU A 35 -12.01 11.44 12.62
N MET A 36 -12.85 12.04 13.45
CA MET A 36 -13.84 13.04 13.05
C MET A 36 -13.19 14.41 12.92
N ALA A 37 -13.08 14.95 11.73
CA ALA A 37 -12.65 16.31 11.45
C ALA A 37 -13.89 17.23 11.39
N ARG A 38 -14.26 17.84 12.52
CA ARG A 38 -15.45 18.70 12.63
C ARG A 38 -15.22 20.02 11.90
N GLY A 39 -16.18 20.43 11.10
CA GLY A 39 -16.11 21.68 10.35
C GLY A 39 -15.11 21.68 9.19
N ALA A 40 -14.49 20.54 8.84
CA ALA A 40 -13.47 20.44 7.81
C ALA A 40 -13.97 20.85 6.40
N ARG A 41 -15.28 20.78 6.16
CA ARG A 41 -15.90 21.15 4.87
C ARG A 41 -16.30 22.63 4.80
N ARG A 42 -16.17 23.39 5.91
CA ARG A 42 -16.50 24.82 5.90
C ARG A 42 -15.50 25.59 5.04
N PRO A 43 -15.93 26.64 4.31
CA PRO A 43 -15.05 27.40 3.41
C PRO A 43 -13.77 27.95 4.05
N LYS A 44 -13.86 28.35 5.33
CA LYS A 44 -12.74 28.93 6.12
C LYS A 44 -12.08 27.91 7.06
N SER A 45 -12.24 26.60 6.83
CA SER A 45 -11.65 25.59 7.68
C SER A 45 -10.14 25.48 7.45
N SER A 46 -9.34 25.46 8.52
CA SER A 46 -7.89 25.17 8.47
C SER A 46 -7.61 23.77 7.92
N PHE A 47 -8.50 22.81 8.18
CA PHE A 47 -8.38 21.44 7.69
C PHE A 47 -8.42 21.32 6.17
N ARG A 48 -9.06 22.27 5.46
CA ARG A 48 -9.26 22.17 4.02
C ARG A 48 -7.96 22.15 3.23
N ALA A 49 -6.97 22.91 3.67
CA ALA A 49 -5.65 22.97 3.03
C ALA A 49 -4.68 21.91 3.54
N SER A 50 -4.92 21.37 4.75
CA SER A 50 -3.98 20.46 5.40
C SER A 50 -4.33 18.99 5.22
N LEU A 51 -5.62 18.65 5.09
CA LEU A 51 -6.07 17.26 4.91
C LEU A 51 -5.93 16.82 3.44
N GLU A 52 -4.69 16.69 2.97
CA GLU A 52 -4.38 16.23 1.62
C GLU A 52 -3.60 14.91 1.69
N PRO A 53 -3.96 13.87 0.90
CA PRO A 53 -3.19 12.64 0.81
C PRO A 53 -1.82 12.91 0.16
N LEU A 54 -0.87 12.00 0.33
CA LEU A 54 0.48 12.06 -0.21
C LEU A 54 1.32 13.22 0.33
N TYR A 55 1.00 13.69 1.52
CA TYR A 55 1.83 14.59 2.31
C TYR A 55 2.18 13.96 3.65
N ALA A 56 3.36 14.25 4.17
CA ALA A 56 3.68 13.98 5.56
C ALA A 56 2.78 14.86 6.43
N LEU A 57 2.06 14.25 7.36
CA LEU A 57 1.16 14.97 8.24
C LEU A 57 1.57 14.76 9.70
N GLN A 58 1.50 15.84 10.49
CA GLN A 58 1.49 15.75 11.93
C GLN A 58 0.08 16.07 12.40
N ILE A 59 -0.54 15.15 13.13
CA ILE A 59 -1.92 15.26 13.59
C ILE A 59 -1.99 15.37 15.10
N SER A 60 -2.93 16.17 15.60
CA SER A 60 -3.33 16.19 17.01
C SER A 60 -4.78 15.75 17.12
N TRP A 61 -5.07 14.84 18.04
CA TRP A 61 -6.40 14.29 18.19
C TRP A 61 -6.72 13.88 19.63
N ARG A 62 -8.00 13.74 19.93
CA ARG A 62 -8.50 13.26 21.23
C ARG A 62 -9.27 11.97 21.04
N PRO A 63 -8.96 10.91 21.82
CA PRO A 63 -9.72 9.67 21.80
C PRO A 63 -11.20 9.89 22.09
N GLY A 64 -12.05 9.19 21.38
CA GLY A 64 -13.48 9.17 21.63
C GLY A 64 -13.86 8.14 22.69
N ARG A 65 -15.00 8.32 23.35
CA ARG A 65 -15.52 7.34 24.32
C ARG A 65 -15.99 6.05 23.65
N THR A 66 -16.33 6.09 22.37
CA THR A 66 -16.95 5.00 21.58
C THR A 66 -16.11 4.58 20.38
N GLY A 67 -14.78 4.72 20.46
CA GLY A 67 -13.85 4.26 19.40
C GLY A 67 -13.37 5.38 18.48
N MET A 68 -14.26 6.14 17.81
CA MET A 68 -13.84 7.21 16.90
C MET A 68 -13.37 8.45 17.67
N GLY A 69 -12.10 8.87 17.42
CA GLY A 69 -11.54 10.09 18.00
C GLY A 69 -11.99 11.36 17.27
N THR A 70 -11.62 12.51 17.84
CA THR A 70 -11.85 13.82 17.22
C THR A 70 -10.50 14.44 16.85
N LEU A 71 -10.32 14.75 15.56
CA LEU A 71 -9.16 15.48 15.06
C LEU A 71 -9.21 16.91 15.58
N VAL A 72 -8.11 17.37 16.19
CA VAL A 72 -7.98 18.70 16.77
C VAL A 72 -7.21 19.62 15.84
N ASP A 73 -6.08 19.16 15.33
CA ASP A 73 -5.21 19.92 14.42
C ASP A 73 -4.52 19.00 13.40
N VAL A 74 -4.12 19.58 12.27
CA VAL A 74 -3.30 18.94 11.24
C VAL A 74 -2.30 19.93 10.68
N GLN A 75 -1.04 19.59 10.78
CA GLN A 75 0.04 20.30 10.12
C GLN A 75 0.51 19.50 8.90
N ARG A 76 0.44 20.12 7.73
CA ARG A 76 0.89 19.52 6.48
C ARG A 76 2.36 19.85 6.26
N GLY A 77 3.17 18.80 6.16
CA GLY A 77 4.58 18.87 5.83
C GLY A 77 4.85 18.82 4.33
N GLN A 78 5.96 18.19 3.96
CA GLN A 78 6.39 18.04 2.57
C GLN A 78 5.53 17.04 1.78
N SER A 79 5.51 17.21 0.47
CA SER A 79 4.94 16.22 -0.45
C SER A 79 5.80 14.96 -0.43
N LEU A 80 5.17 13.78 -0.39
CA LEU A 80 5.85 12.48 -0.41
C LEU A 80 6.17 12.01 -1.83
N LEU A 81 5.48 12.55 -2.83
CA LEU A 81 5.66 12.18 -4.22
C LEU A 81 5.60 13.41 -5.12
N GLU A 82 6.25 13.31 -6.27
CA GLU A 82 6.08 14.26 -7.37
C GLU A 82 4.65 14.20 -7.93
N PRO A 83 4.08 15.31 -8.42
CA PRO A 83 2.71 15.37 -8.94
C PRO A 83 2.40 14.35 -10.03
N SER A 84 3.38 13.99 -10.85
CA SER A 84 3.26 12.97 -11.91
C SER A 84 2.96 11.56 -11.38
N LEU A 85 3.31 11.27 -10.12
CA LEU A 85 3.10 9.98 -9.46
C LEU A 85 1.84 9.94 -8.56
N SER A 86 1.07 11.03 -8.50
CA SER A 86 -0.05 11.17 -7.56
C SER A 86 -1.09 10.05 -7.72
N LEU A 87 -1.43 9.64 -8.94
CA LEU A 87 -2.39 8.55 -9.16
C LEU A 87 -1.87 7.21 -8.62
N HIS A 88 -0.61 6.88 -8.88
CA HIS A 88 0.03 5.67 -8.35
C HIS A 88 0.13 5.71 -6.82
N GLY A 89 0.45 6.87 -6.25
CA GLY A 89 0.49 7.05 -4.80
C GLY A 89 -0.88 6.88 -4.14
N LEU A 90 -1.94 7.45 -4.72
CA LEU A 90 -3.32 7.26 -4.22
C LEU A 90 -3.77 5.80 -4.30
N GLU A 91 -3.38 5.09 -5.35
CA GLU A 91 -3.63 3.67 -5.49
C GLU A 91 -2.91 2.86 -4.39
N LEU A 92 -1.63 3.17 -4.14
CA LEU A 92 -0.85 2.55 -3.08
C LEU A 92 -1.49 2.76 -1.69
N LEU A 93 -1.92 4.00 -1.39
CA LEU A 93 -2.64 4.30 -0.14
C LEU A 93 -3.99 3.55 -0.04
N ALA A 94 -4.69 3.37 -1.15
CA ALA A 94 -5.94 2.61 -1.18
C ALA A 94 -5.70 1.12 -0.88
N ILE A 95 -4.61 0.53 -1.39
CA ILE A 95 -4.19 -0.84 -1.08
C ILE A 95 -3.78 -0.94 0.40
N ALA A 96 -2.89 -0.05 0.89
CA ALA A 96 -2.47 -0.01 2.28
C ALA A 96 -3.67 0.09 3.25
N SER A 97 -4.67 0.89 2.90
CA SER A 97 -5.93 1.00 3.66
C SER A 97 -6.71 -0.32 3.81
N ARG A 98 -6.43 -1.30 2.98
CA ARG A 98 -7.07 -2.63 3.02
C ARG A 98 -6.18 -3.68 3.68
N LEU A 99 -4.87 -3.53 3.56
CA LEU A 99 -3.90 -4.43 4.15
C LEU A 99 -3.84 -4.28 5.68
N PHE A 100 -3.75 -3.04 6.15
CA PHE A 100 -3.58 -2.77 7.57
C PHE A 100 -4.92 -2.53 8.25
N GLN A 101 -5.17 -3.30 9.32
CA GLN A 101 -6.43 -3.25 10.05
C GLN A 101 -6.47 -2.10 11.07
N GLU A 102 -7.67 -1.74 11.53
CA GLU A 102 -7.83 -0.74 12.58
C GLU A 102 -7.30 -1.32 13.91
N GLY A 103 -6.41 -0.57 14.59
CA GLY A 103 -5.76 -0.98 15.82
C GLY A 103 -4.51 -1.85 15.65
N ASP A 104 -4.12 -2.20 14.42
CA ASP A 104 -2.83 -2.81 14.13
C ASP A 104 -1.74 -1.72 14.22
N PRO A 105 -0.68 -1.88 15.02
CA PRO A 105 0.39 -0.89 15.14
C PRO A 105 1.25 -0.78 13.87
N HIS A 106 1.12 -1.73 12.95
CA HIS A 106 1.86 -1.74 11.69
C HIS A 106 1.14 -0.91 10.61
N GLY A 107 1.86 -0.60 9.54
CA GLY A 107 1.32 -0.02 8.33
C GLY A 107 1.89 1.36 7.97
N PHE A 108 2.26 2.19 8.96
CA PHE A 108 2.80 3.52 8.68
C PHE A 108 4.18 3.42 8.01
N GLU A 109 5.15 2.77 8.65
CA GLU A 109 6.52 2.66 8.14
C GLU A 109 6.57 1.86 6.84
N GLU A 110 5.78 0.79 6.74
CA GLU A 110 5.67 -0.03 5.54
C GLU A 110 5.08 0.76 4.36
N THR A 111 4.05 1.59 4.60
CA THR A 111 3.46 2.42 3.55
C THR A 111 4.40 3.55 3.15
N GLU A 112 5.10 4.17 4.10
CA GLU A 112 6.12 5.18 3.83
C GLU A 112 7.26 4.59 2.97
N ALA A 113 7.80 3.42 3.34
CA ALA A 113 8.83 2.72 2.55
C ALA A 113 8.34 2.39 1.13
N ALA A 114 7.09 1.95 0.98
CA ALA A 114 6.50 1.69 -0.33
C ALA A 114 6.37 2.97 -1.18
N LEU A 115 6.02 4.11 -0.57
CA LEU A 115 5.98 5.41 -1.27
C LEU A 115 7.39 5.85 -1.70
N VAL A 116 8.42 5.61 -0.89
CA VAL A 116 9.82 5.84 -1.25
C VAL A 116 10.23 4.98 -2.44
N LEU A 117 9.91 3.68 -2.44
CA LEU A 117 10.18 2.79 -3.58
C LEU A 117 9.51 3.27 -4.87
N LEU A 118 8.28 3.79 -4.79
CA LEU A 118 7.58 4.38 -5.92
C LEU A 118 8.28 5.65 -6.41
N ALA A 119 8.69 6.54 -5.51
CA ALA A 119 9.38 7.79 -5.83
C ALA A 119 10.72 7.57 -6.52
N GLU A 120 11.54 6.66 -5.99
CA GLU A 120 12.88 6.35 -6.52
C GLU A 120 12.85 5.78 -7.94
N ARG A 121 11.79 5.04 -8.29
CA ARG A 121 11.68 4.38 -9.60
C ARG A 121 10.82 5.15 -10.60
N ALA A 122 10.00 6.09 -10.13
CA ALA A 122 9.16 7.03 -10.88
C ALA A 122 8.49 6.43 -12.15
N SER A 123 7.96 5.22 -12.06
CA SER A 123 7.43 4.47 -13.21
C SER A 123 6.37 3.46 -12.80
N GLN A 124 5.70 2.85 -13.79
CA GLN A 124 4.81 1.71 -13.59
C GLN A 124 5.50 0.55 -12.83
N GLN A 125 6.78 0.31 -13.11
CA GLN A 125 7.56 -0.72 -12.40
C GLN A 125 7.80 -0.33 -10.93
N GLY A 126 7.89 0.95 -10.61
CA GLY A 126 7.92 1.46 -9.24
C GLY A 126 6.64 1.15 -8.49
N LEU A 127 5.48 1.30 -9.12
CA LEU A 127 4.21 0.91 -8.53
C LEU A 127 4.14 -0.61 -8.26
N LEU A 128 4.57 -1.44 -9.23
CA LEU A 128 4.60 -2.90 -9.04
C LEU A 128 5.50 -3.29 -7.86
N ALA A 129 6.69 -2.68 -7.75
CA ALA A 129 7.62 -2.93 -6.65
C ALA A 129 7.03 -2.48 -5.30
N ALA A 130 6.44 -1.30 -5.25
CA ALA A 130 5.84 -0.76 -4.04
C ALA A 130 4.65 -1.62 -3.54
N VAL A 131 3.78 -2.06 -4.45
CA VAL A 131 2.65 -2.93 -4.10
C VAL A 131 3.14 -4.32 -3.71
N TRP A 132 4.10 -4.89 -4.45
CA TRP A 132 4.70 -6.17 -4.08
C TRP A 132 5.30 -6.14 -2.68
N TYR A 133 6.04 -5.09 -2.35
CA TYR A 133 6.59 -4.87 -1.01
C TYR A 133 5.49 -4.87 0.06
N LEU A 134 4.39 -4.12 -0.14
CA LEU A 134 3.30 -4.10 0.83
C LEU A 134 2.63 -5.46 1.01
N LEU A 135 2.46 -6.24 -0.07
CA LEU A 135 1.89 -7.58 0.00
C LEU A 135 2.84 -8.55 0.74
N ASP A 136 4.15 -8.40 0.55
CA ASP A 136 5.17 -9.22 1.20
C ASP A 136 5.22 -8.94 2.71
N VAL A 137 5.31 -7.69 3.13
CA VAL A 137 5.33 -7.33 4.55
C VAL A 137 4.01 -7.63 5.26
N ALA A 138 2.89 -7.62 4.53
CA ALA A 138 1.60 -8.09 5.04
C ALA A 138 1.51 -9.63 5.14
N GLY A 139 2.53 -10.37 4.70
CA GLY A 139 2.55 -11.83 4.74
C GLY A 139 1.65 -12.52 3.72
N TRP A 140 1.26 -11.82 2.65
CA TRP A 140 0.35 -12.34 1.63
C TRP A 140 1.05 -13.05 0.47
N LEU A 141 2.38 -13.01 0.44
CA LEU A 141 3.18 -13.63 -0.63
C LEU A 141 3.95 -14.83 -0.14
N GLY A 142 3.98 -15.86 -0.97
CA GLY A 142 4.86 -17.00 -0.80
C GLY A 142 6.27 -16.74 -1.32
N ASN A 143 7.21 -17.60 -0.94
CA ASN A 143 8.59 -17.52 -1.34
C ASN A 143 8.75 -17.76 -2.86
N LEU A 144 9.57 -16.95 -3.52
CA LEU A 144 9.87 -17.08 -4.96
C LEU A 144 11.03 -18.03 -5.30
N SER A 145 11.66 -18.63 -4.29
CA SER A 145 12.85 -19.47 -4.48
C SER A 145 12.58 -20.98 -4.40
N HIS A 146 11.45 -21.38 -3.83
CA HIS A 146 11.11 -22.79 -3.61
C HIS A 146 9.64 -23.06 -3.92
N CYS A 147 9.35 -24.32 -4.27
CA CYS A 147 7.98 -24.80 -4.35
C CYS A 147 7.33 -24.83 -2.97
N TRP A 148 6.19 -24.19 -2.83
CA TRP A 148 5.45 -24.14 -1.56
C TRP A 148 5.07 -25.53 -1.04
N HIS A 149 4.74 -26.46 -1.95
CA HIS A 149 4.21 -27.77 -1.55
C HIS A 149 5.31 -28.77 -1.20
N CYS A 150 6.38 -28.90 -2.02
CA CYS A 150 7.40 -29.93 -1.84
C CYS A 150 8.78 -29.39 -1.45
N GLY A 151 8.96 -28.07 -1.34
CA GLY A 151 10.23 -27.44 -0.99
C GLY A 151 11.31 -27.48 -2.08
N ALA A 152 11.04 -28.05 -3.24
CA ALA A 152 12.02 -28.10 -4.33
C ALA A 152 12.46 -26.71 -4.78
N GLU A 153 13.77 -26.51 -4.98
CA GLU A 153 14.31 -25.27 -5.49
C GLU A 153 13.71 -24.88 -6.85
N ALA A 154 13.41 -23.63 -7.02
CA ALA A 154 12.81 -23.08 -8.21
C ALA A 154 13.86 -22.82 -9.32
N GLN A 155 14.48 -23.85 -9.86
CA GLN A 155 15.51 -23.78 -10.89
C GLN A 155 14.95 -23.61 -12.32
N GLN A 156 13.68 -23.97 -12.52
CA GLN A 156 13.01 -23.93 -13.83
C GLN A 156 11.78 -23.01 -13.78
N THR A 157 10.99 -22.97 -14.85
CA THR A 157 9.67 -22.32 -14.84
C THR A 157 8.81 -22.95 -13.76
N MET A 158 8.21 -22.10 -12.96
CA MET A 158 7.29 -22.47 -11.89
C MET A 158 5.90 -21.91 -12.20
N PHE A 159 4.91 -22.29 -11.43
CA PHE A 159 3.53 -21.87 -11.62
C PHE A 159 3.05 -21.06 -10.41
N TRP A 160 2.47 -19.89 -10.66
CA TRP A 160 1.87 -19.03 -9.65
C TRP A 160 0.42 -19.42 -9.42
N GLN A 161 0.08 -19.75 -8.19
CA GLN A 161 -1.27 -20.11 -7.79
C GLN A 161 -1.46 -19.75 -6.31
N HIS A 162 -2.56 -19.10 -5.96
CA HIS A 162 -2.89 -18.70 -4.57
C HIS A 162 -1.72 -18.00 -3.85
N ALA A 163 -1.18 -16.97 -4.47
CA ALA A 163 -0.03 -16.21 -3.97
C ALA A 163 1.24 -17.05 -3.67
N GLN A 164 1.34 -18.26 -4.23
CA GLN A 164 2.41 -19.22 -3.98
C GLN A 164 3.03 -19.75 -5.27
N LEU A 165 4.28 -20.18 -5.17
CA LEU A 165 5.03 -20.76 -6.27
C LEU A 165 4.99 -22.29 -6.19
N LEU A 166 4.57 -22.97 -7.26
CA LEU A 166 4.48 -24.43 -7.35
C LEU A 166 5.34 -24.95 -8.50
N CYS A 167 5.99 -26.09 -8.31
CA CYS A 167 6.65 -26.79 -9.42
C CYS A 167 5.63 -27.54 -10.29
N GLU A 168 6.05 -27.99 -11.47
CA GLU A 168 5.20 -28.68 -12.44
C GLU A 168 4.52 -29.94 -11.88
N SER A 169 5.19 -30.62 -10.94
CA SER A 169 4.64 -31.85 -10.30
C SER A 169 3.61 -31.53 -9.21
N CYS A 170 3.63 -30.32 -8.64
CA CYS A 170 2.80 -29.96 -7.48
C CYS A 170 1.59 -29.10 -7.84
N GLY A 171 1.60 -28.43 -8.97
CA GLY A 171 0.48 -27.57 -9.33
C GLY A 171 0.52 -27.09 -10.77
N LYS A 172 -0.58 -26.46 -11.17
CA LYS A 172 -0.74 -25.81 -12.46
C LYS A 172 -1.32 -24.43 -12.22
N GLY A 173 -0.80 -23.43 -12.92
CA GLY A 173 -1.24 -22.06 -12.77
C GLY A 173 -0.60 -21.16 -13.81
N MET A 174 -0.45 -19.89 -13.51
CA MET A 174 0.23 -18.96 -14.40
C MET A 174 1.74 -19.23 -14.41
N PRO A 175 2.36 -19.47 -15.58
CA PRO A 175 3.79 -19.75 -15.64
C PRO A 175 4.62 -18.51 -15.29
N VAL A 176 5.60 -18.68 -14.40
CA VAL A 176 6.54 -17.65 -13.96
C VAL A 176 7.95 -18.07 -14.28
N SER A 177 8.60 -17.33 -15.16
CA SER A 177 9.96 -17.63 -15.62
C SER A 177 11.01 -17.47 -14.51
N VAL A 178 12.13 -18.16 -14.64
CA VAL A 178 13.31 -17.97 -13.76
C VAL A 178 13.79 -16.52 -13.84
N GLY A 179 13.80 -15.93 -15.04
CA GLY A 179 14.23 -14.55 -15.27
C GLY A 179 13.37 -13.56 -14.50
N LEU A 180 12.05 -13.67 -14.60
CA LEU A 180 11.12 -12.79 -13.88
C LEU A 180 11.32 -12.88 -12.36
N ARG A 181 11.38 -14.09 -11.80
CA ARG A 181 11.58 -14.27 -10.35
C ARG A 181 12.89 -13.66 -9.85
N LYS A 182 14.00 -13.89 -10.55
CA LYS A 182 15.30 -13.26 -10.24
C LYS A 182 15.23 -11.74 -10.33
N SER A 183 14.51 -11.22 -11.33
CA SER A 183 14.33 -9.77 -11.50
C SER A 183 13.49 -9.16 -10.35
N ILE A 184 12.41 -9.82 -9.92
CA ILE A 184 11.62 -9.37 -8.77
C ILE A 184 12.49 -9.35 -7.51
N VAL A 185 13.19 -10.46 -7.21
CA VAL A 185 14.09 -10.54 -6.05
C VAL A 185 15.16 -9.45 -6.08
N ALA A 186 15.79 -9.23 -7.24
CA ALA A 186 16.79 -8.16 -7.39
C ALA A 186 16.21 -6.76 -7.12
N VAL A 187 15.01 -6.47 -7.62
CA VAL A 187 14.32 -5.20 -7.37
C VAL A 187 13.99 -5.03 -5.90
N MET A 188 13.51 -6.08 -5.23
CA MET A 188 13.18 -6.05 -3.80
C MET A 188 14.44 -5.91 -2.92
N SER A 189 15.60 -6.32 -3.44
CA SER A 189 16.92 -6.10 -2.79
C SER A 189 17.58 -4.77 -3.16
N GLY A 190 16.84 -3.81 -3.72
CA GLY A 190 17.35 -2.49 -4.08
C GLY A 190 17.98 -2.39 -5.48
N GLY A 191 18.01 -3.48 -6.25
CA GLY A 191 18.57 -3.48 -7.61
C GLY A 191 17.73 -2.73 -8.62
N HIS A 192 18.35 -2.15 -9.63
CA HIS A 192 17.70 -1.53 -10.78
C HIS A 192 17.67 -2.51 -11.95
N VAL A 193 16.51 -3.11 -12.20
CA VAL A 193 16.29 -4.07 -13.28
C VAL A 193 15.28 -3.51 -14.27
N ARG A 194 15.57 -3.58 -15.56
CA ARG A 194 14.59 -3.33 -16.62
C ARG A 194 13.86 -4.62 -16.93
N PHE A 195 12.55 -4.59 -16.77
CA PHE A 195 11.70 -5.70 -17.16
C PHE A 195 11.35 -5.62 -18.64
N ALA A 196 11.36 -6.78 -19.33
CA ALA A 196 10.68 -6.89 -20.61
C ALA A 196 9.17 -6.65 -20.41
N ALA A 197 8.48 -6.13 -21.43
CA ALA A 197 7.04 -5.84 -21.34
C ALA A 197 6.23 -7.08 -20.88
N ARG A 198 6.57 -8.28 -21.39
CA ARG A 198 5.94 -9.53 -20.99
C ARG A 198 6.14 -9.84 -19.50
N ASP A 199 7.34 -9.64 -18.98
CA ASP A 199 7.65 -9.91 -17.57
C ASP A 199 6.94 -8.90 -16.65
N ALA A 200 6.88 -7.64 -17.04
CA ALA A 200 6.13 -6.62 -16.32
C ALA A 200 4.62 -6.93 -16.28
N ALA A 201 4.04 -7.38 -17.41
CA ALA A 201 2.66 -7.82 -17.49
C ALA A 201 2.39 -9.05 -16.61
N THR A 202 3.31 -10.04 -16.62
CA THR A 202 3.18 -11.22 -15.75
C THR A 202 3.26 -10.85 -14.29
N TRP A 203 4.17 -9.95 -13.89
CA TRP A 203 4.26 -9.48 -12.51
C TRP A 203 3.02 -8.69 -12.07
N SER A 204 2.51 -7.82 -12.94
CA SER A 204 1.24 -7.12 -12.73
C SER A 204 0.08 -8.09 -12.50
N GLU A 205 0.01 -9.16 -13.30
CA GLU A 205 -1.02 -10.19 -13.16
C GLU A 205 -0.87 -10.98 -11.85
N MET A 206 0.36 -11.30 -11.42
CA MET A 206 0.60 -11.92 -10.10
C MET A 206 0.01 -11.07 -8.98
N ILE A 207 0.31 -9.77 -8.98
CA ILE A 207 -0.22 -8.82 -7.99
C ILE A 207 -1.76 -8.78 -8.06
N ARG A 208 -2.32 -8.66 -9.27
CA ARG A 208 -3.76 -8.60 -9.48
C ARG A 208 -4.49 -9.82 -8.90
N LEU A 209 -3.94 -11.02 -9.11
CA LEU A 209 -4.50 -12.26 -8.56
C LEU A 209 -4.50 -12.26 -7.03
N VAL A 210 -3.40 -11.84 -6.39
CA VAL A 210 -3.32 -11.72 -4.92
C VAL A 210 -4.36 -10.75 -4.39
N LEU A 211 -4.44 -9.56 -4.97
CA LEU A 211 -5.42 -8.54 -4.56
C LEU A 211 -6.86 -9.05 -4.72
N GLN A 212 -7.15 -9.78 -5.80
CA GLN A 212 -8.46 -10.35 -6.07
C GLN A 212 -8.86 -11.43 -5.04
N GLU A 213 -7.94 -12.31 -4.66
CA GLU A 213 -8.16 -13.32 -3.61
C GLU A 213 -8.55 -12.70 -2.28
N HIS A 214 -8.02 -11.52 -1.98
CA HIS A 214 -8.34 -10.76 -0.78
C HIS A 214 -9.45 -9.71 -0.97
N SER A 215 -10.24 -9.82 -2.06
CA SER A 215 -11.36 -8.91 -2.37
C SER A 215 -10.97 -7.43 -2.49
N ILE A 216 -9.71 -7.15 -2.81
CA ILE A 216 -9.22 -5.80 -3.14
C ILE A 216 -9.35 -5.63 -4.65
N LYS A 217 -10.15 -4.65 -5.09
CA LYS A 217 -10.23 -4.31 -6.51
C LYS A 217 -8.91 -3.70 -6.96
N ALA A 218 -8.22 -4.39 -7.84
CA ALA A 218 -7.12 -3.81 -8.58
C ALA A 218 -7.65 -2.72 -9.51
N THR A 219 -6.94 -1.61 -9.59
CA THR A 219 -7.26 -0.51 -10.50
C THR A 219 -6.80 -0.83 -11.92
N ASP A 220 -7.07 0.07 -12.86
CA ASP A 220 -6.66 -0.08 -14.26
C ASP A 220 -5.14 -0.11 -14.44
N SER A 221 -4.37 0.35 -13.45
CA SER A 221 -2.91 0.30 -13.45
C SER A 221 -2.33 -1.12 -13.47
N PHE A 222 -3.12 -2.14 -13.07
CA PHE A 222 -2.74 -3.56 -13.10
C PHE A 222 -3.42 -4.34 -14.23
N LYS A 223 -4.13 -3.66 -15.12
CA LYS A 223 -4.63 -4.27 -16.35
C LYS A 223 -3.55 -4.15 -17.41
N GLY A 224 -2.90 -5.28 -17.73
CA GLY A 224 -1.91 -5.40 -18.80
C GLY A 224 -2.51 -5.21 -20.17
#